data_2c051962a4d0b3a1c44e33cb0f577d7e
#
_entry.id   2c051962a4d0b3a1c44e33cb0f577d7e
#
_cell.length_a   1.000
_cell.length_b   1.000
_cell.length_c   1.000
_cell.angle_alpha   90.00
_cell.angle_beta   90.00
_cell.angle_gamma   90.00
#
_symmetry.space_group_name_H-M   'P 1'
#
loop_
_entity.id
_entity.type
_entity.pdbx_description
1 polymer ?
#
loop_
_entity_poly.entity_id
_entity_poly.type
_entity_poly.pdbx_seq_one_letter_code
_entity_poly.pdbx_strand_id
1 'polypeptide(L)'
;MTKAVLTISSKNYGAWALRGWLCARFAGLEFTEHVISPDDPAMKAEMLLLSSSMLVPSLQHNGITVWDTLAIAEYLNEIKPKAHLMPAEVATRAHCRAICGEMHSGFASLRGSLPMNIKGHFPKFKVWSRAQADIDRIVSIWQECLATYGGPYLFGKTPCVADAMYAPVVTRFLTYDVALDTACAAYCQSIMALPAMKEWVTAAKQEPEDIDELDAEF
;
A
#
# COMPACT_ATOMS: atom_id res chain seq x y z
N MET A 1 -23.05 0.98 -17.67
CA MET A 1 -22.36 1.06 -16.35
C MET A 1 -21.20 2.00 -16.52
N THR A 2 -21.13 3.05 -15.74
CA THR A 2 -19.99 3.97 -15.73
C THR A 2 -18.77 3.19 -15.24
N LYS A 3 -17.72 3.15 -16.06
CA LYS A 3 -16.49 2.43 -15.74
C LYS A 3 -15.80 3.17 -14.59
N ALA A 4 -15.38 2.46 -13.54
CA ALA A 4 -14.64 3.09 -12.45
C ALA A 4 -13.28 3.62 -12.95
N VAL A 5 -12.83 4.74 -12.39
CA VAL A 5 -11.51 5.33 -12.66
C VAL A 5 -10.77 5.46 -11.34
N LEU A 6 -9.59 4.87 -11.27
CA LEU A 6 -8.70 5.01 -10.12
C LEU A 6 -7.53 5.91 -10.52
N THR A 7 -7.49 7.09 -9.92
CA THR A 7 -6.37 8.03 -10.09
C THR A 7 -5.27 7.70 -9.10
N ILE A 8 -4.06 7.50 -9.62
CA ILE A 8 -2.87 7.09 -8.87
C ILE A 8 -1.65 7.92 -9.29
N SER A 9 -0.65 7.96 -8.43
CA SER A 9 0.69 8.48 -8.74
C SER A 9 1.59 7.38 -9.33
N SER A 10 2.91 7.64 -9.38
CA SER A 10 3.93 6.66 -9.79
C SER A 10 3.73 5.30 -9.12
N LYS A 11 3.94 4.24 -9.87
CA LYS A 11 3.93 2.87 -9.34
C LYS A 11 5.24 2.51 -8.64
N ASN A 12 6.34 3.18 -9.00
CA ASN A 12 7.62 2.97 -8.33
C ASN A 12 7.64 3.54 -6.91
N TYR A 13 7.15 4.77 -6.73
CA TYR A 13 7.25 5.53 -5.48
C TYR A 13 5.93 5.67 -4.73
N GLY A 14 4.80 5.45 -5.38
CA GLY A 14 3.46 5.76 -4.88
C GLY A 14 2.89 4.75 -3.88
N ALA A 15 3.35 4.78 -2.64
CA ALA A 15 2.91 3.86 -1.60
C ALA A 15 1.40 3.93 -1.30
N TRP A 16 0.82 5.12 -1.31
CA TRP A 16 -0.62 5.30 -1.12
C TRP A 16 -1.40 4.81 -2.33
N ALA A 17 -0.89 5.06 -3.54
CA ALA A 17 -1.47 4.56 -4.78
C ALA A 17 -1.52 3.02 -4.79
N LEU A 18 -0.43 2.33 -4.40
CA LEU A 18 -0.39 0.87 -4.29
C LEU A 18 -1.46 0.33 -3.34
N ARG A 19 -1.66 0.95 -2.17
CA ARG A 19 -2.69 0.54 -1.20
C ARG A 19 -4.10 0.58 -1.78
N GLY A 20 -4.49 1.72 -2.35
CA GLY A 20 -5.82 1.88 -2.94
C GLY A 20 -6.03 0.98 -4.16
N TRP A 21 -5.00 0.82 -4.97
CA TRP A 21 -5.03 -0.05 -6.13
C TRP A 21 -5.21 -1.52 -5.73
N LEU A 22 -4.47 -2.00 -4.72
CA LEU A 22 -4.64 -3.37 -4.21
C LEU A 22 -6.03 -3.58 -3.60
N CYS A 23 -6.57 -2.61 -2.86
CA CYS A 23 -7.94 -2.70 -2.35
C CYS A 23 -8.95 -2.87 -3.51
N ALA A 24 -8.81 -2.10 -4.59
CA ALA A 24 -9.68 -2.22 -5.76
C ALA A 24 -9.53 -3.57 -6.47
N ARG A 25 -8.30 -4.08 -6.59
CA ARG A 25 -8.02 -5.40 -7.17
C ARG A 25 -8.57 -6.53 -6.29
N PHE A 26 -8.40 -6.47 -4.99
CA PHE A 26 -8.95 -7.46 -4.05
C PHE A 26 -10.49 -7.44 -4.03
N ALA A 27 -11.10 -6.27 -4.22
CA ALA A 27 -12.54 -6.13 -4.37
C ALA A 27 -13.09 -6.71 -5.69
N GLY A 28 -12.23 -7.05 -6.64
CA GLY A 28 -12.65 -7.43 -8.00
C GLY A 28 -13.38 -6.29 -8.72
N LEU A 29 -13.02 -5.04 -8.44
CA LEU A 29 -13.55 -3.90 -9.15
C LEU A 29 -12.84 -3.78 -10.51
N GLU A 30 -13.61 -3.69 -11.59
CA GLU A 30 -13.09 -3.31 -12.90
C GLU A 30 -12.94 -1.79 -12.97
N PHE A 31 -11.73 -1.30 -13.23
CA PHE A 31 -11.42 0.12 -13.33
C PHE A 31 -10.38 0.40 -14.40
N THR A 32 -10.35 1.65 -14.86
CA THR A 32 -9.23 2.21 -15.61
C THR A 32 -8.32 2.98 -14.67
N GLU A 33 -7.02 2.89 -14.91
CA GLU A 33 -6.05 3.71 -14.21
C GLU A 33 -5.90 5.07 -14.88
N HIS A 34 -5.83 6.12 -14.08
CA HIS A 34 -5.38 7.44 -14.46
C HIS A 34 -4.12 7.74 -13.66
N VAL A 35 -2.96 7.57 -14.31
CA VAL A 35 -1.66 7.84 -13.67
C VAL A 35 -1.34 9.31 -13.83
N ILE A 36 -1.08 9.96 -12.71
CA ILE A 36 -0.72 11.37 -12.66
C ILE A 36 0.80 11.48 -12.76
N SER A 37 1.31 12.16 -13.78
CA SER A 37 2.74 12.46 -13.88
C SER A 37 3.12 13.57 -12.88
N PRO A 38 4.20 13.39 -12.11
CA PRO A 38 4.73 14.45 -11.23
C PRO A 38 5.16 15.71 -12.00
N ASP A 39 5.46 15.55 -13.28
CA ASP A 39 5.96 16.64 -14.16
C ASP A 39 4.85 17.41 -14.88
N ASP A 40 3.58 17.05 -14.74
CA ASP A 40 2.48 17.80 -15.31
C ASP A 40 2.27 19.12 -14.55
N PRO A 41 2.58 20.30 -15.15
CA PRO A 41 2.40 21.59 -14.49
C PRO A 41 0.94 21.89 -14.12
N ALA A 42 -0.02 21.37 -14.89
CA ALA A 42 -1.43 21.45 -14.56
C ALA A 42 -1.75 20.65 -13.29
N MET A 43 -1.07 19.53 -13.13
CA MET A 43 -1.15 18.69 -11.93
C MET A 43 -0.54 19.36 -10.72
N LYS A 44 0.65 19.97 -10.82
CA LYS A 44 1.22 20.76 -9.71
C LYS A 44 0.32 21.92 -9.31
N ALA A 45 -0.29 22.59 -10.27
CA ALA A 45 -1.25 23.68 -10.02
C ALA A 45 -2.55 23.15 -9.40
N GLU A 46 -3.04 22.02 -9.89
CA GLU A 46 -4.18 21.32 -9.34
C GLU A 46 -3.86 20.74 -7.95
N MET A 47 -2.69 20.19 -7.74
CA MET A 47 -2.18 19.72 -6.43
C MET A 47 -2.05 20.83 -5.39
N LEU A 48 -1.72 22.05 -5.79
CA LEU A 48 -1.49 23.17 -4.88
C LEU A 48 -2.70 24.06 -4.64
N LEU A 49 -3.72 24.04 -5.49
CA LEU A 49 -4.71 25.13 -5.54
C LEU A 49 -6.19 24.74 -5.47
N LEU A 50 -6.59 23.51 -5.72
CA LEU A 50 -8.00 23.31 -6.09
C LEU A 50 -8.80 22.30 -5.30
N SER A 51 -8.27 21.50 -4.42
CA SER A 51 -9.16 20.71 -3.58
C SER A 51 -8.44 19.92 -2.48
N SER A 52 -9.15 19.76 -1.38
CA SER A 52 -8.93 18.71 -0.39
C SER A 52 -8.98 17.29 -0.98
N SER A 53 -9.32 17.16 -2.27
CA SER A 53 -9.50 15.88 -2.97
C SER A 53 -8.30 15.44 -3.81
N MET A 54 -7.14 16.08 -3.68
CA MET A 54 -5.96 15.79 -4.49
C MET A 54 -5.02 14.76 -3.87
N LEU A 55 -5.47 14.12 -2.85
CA LEU A 55 -4.77 13.00 -2.28
C LEU A 55 -5.02 11.77 -3.18
N VAL A 56 -3.97 11.31 -3.82
CA VAL A 56 -4.00 10.02 -4.50
C VAL A 56 -3.73 8.90 -3.49
N PRO A 57 -4.44 7.77 -3.59
CA PRO A 57 -5.42 7.40 -4.63
C PRO A 57 -6.77 8.09 -4.48
N SER A 58 -7.44 8.31 -5.63
CA SER A 58 -8.83 8.77 -5.70
C SER A 58 -9.63 7.86 -6.64
N LEU A 59 -10.75 7.35 -6.16
CA LEU A 59 -11.62 6.45 -6.91
C LEU A 59 -12.89 7.19 -7.33
N GLN A 60 -13.13 7.26 -8.64
CA GLN A 60 -14.41 7.69 -9.22
C GLN A 60 -15.22 6.44 -9.62
N HIS A 61 -16.42 6.29 -9.07
CA HIS A 61 -17.30 5.18 -9.35
C HIS A 61 -18.77 5.59 -9.23
N ASN A 62 -19.56 5.39 -10.29
CA ASN A 62 -21.01 5.68 -10.31
C ASN A 62 -21.37 7.11 -9.86
N GLY A 63 -20.59 8.11 -10.25
CA GLY A 63 -20.82 9.52 -9.89
C GLY A 63 -20.34 9.90 -8.48
N ILE A 64 -19.75 8.96 -7.74
CA ILE A 64 -19.14 9.17 -6.42
C ILE A 64 -17.64 9.29 -6.61
N THR A 65 -17.02 10.26 -5.92
CA THR A 65 -15.57 10.38 -5.79
C THR A 65 -15.18 10.09 -4.34
N VAL A 66 -14.32 9.10 -4.15
CA VAL A 66 -13.82 8.70 -2.83
C VAL A 66 -12.30 8.84 -2.84
N TRP A 67 -11.75 9.51 -1.86
CA TRP A 67 -10.31 9.65 -1.66
C TRP A 67 -9.99 9.35 -0.21
N ASP A 68 -8.69 9.17 0.05
CA ASP A 68 -8.09 8.46 1.15
C ASP A 68 -8.24 6.95 1.03
N THR A 69 -7.14 6.25 1.27
CA THR A 69 -7.05 4.80 1.09
C THR A 69 -8.00 4.02 2.00
N LEU A 70 -8.17 4.47 3.26
CA LEU A 70 -9.10 3.79 4.18
C LEU A 70 -10.56 4.03 3.77
N ALA A 71 -10.90 5.24 3.32
CA ALA A 71 -12.24 5.53 2.81
C ALA A 71 -12.54 4.70 1.55
N ILE A 72 -11.58 4.55 0.64
CA ILE A 72 -11.72 3.69 -0.54
C ILE A 72 -11.92 2.23 -0.10
N ALA A 73 -11.15 1.73 0.88
CA ALA A 73 -11.28 0.38 1.38
C ALA A 73 -12.67 0.11 2.00
N GLU A 74 -13.17 1.03 2.82
CA GLU A 74 -14.53 0.91 3.40
C GLU A 74 -15.60 0.98 2.33
N TYR A 75 -15.53 1.94 1.40
CA TYR A 75 -16.45 2.02 0.28
C TYR A 75 -16.49 0.75 -0.55
N LEU A 76 -15.33 0.18 -0.89
CA LEU A 76 -15.23 -1.07 -1.64
C LEU A 76 -15.81 -2.25 -0.85
N ASN A 77 -15.58 -2.30 0.47
CA ASN A 77 -16.13 -3.34 1.33
C ASN A 77 -17.67 -3.29 1.37
N GLU A 78 -18.26 -2.10 1.31
CA GLU A 78 -19.72 -1.92 1.26
C GLU A 78 -20.31 -2.36 -0.10
N ILE A 79 -19.71 -1.90 -1.22
CA ILE A 79 -20.27 -2.16 -2.56
C ILE A 79 -19.91 -3.55 -3.12
N LYS A 80 -18.91 -4.21 -2.52
CA LYS A 80 -18.42 -5.54 -2.92
C LYS A 80 -18.37 -6.50 -1.71
N PRO A 81 -19.48 -6.72 -0.99
CA PRO A 81 -19.47 -7.52 0.27
C PRO A 81 -19.00 -8.95 0.04
N LYS A 82 -19.19 -9.52 -1.15
CA LYS A 82 -18.73 -10.88 -1.50
C LYS A 82 -17.22 -11.00 -1.69
N ALA A 83 -16.50 -9.89 -1.79
CA ALA A 83 -15.04 -9.89 -1.89
C ALA A 83 -14.35 -10.14 -0.55
N HIS A 84 -15.09 -10.01 0.56
CA HIS A 84 -14.56 -10.21 1.91
C HIS A 84 -13.27 -9.43 2.19
N LEU A 85 -13.26 -8.15 1.77
CA LEU A 85 -12.09 -7.28 1.97
C LEU A 85 -11.68 -7.12 3.42
N MET A 86 -12.63 -7.30 4.35
CA MET A 86 -12.37 -7.31 5.78
C MET A 86 -12.82 -8.63 6.40
N PRO A 87 -12.21 -9.06 7.52
CA PRO A 87 -12.65 -10.24 8.25
C PRO A 87 -14.14 -10.19 8.63
N ALA A 88 -14.82 -11.32 8.52
CA ALA A 88 -16.25 -11.41 8.79
C ALA A 88 -16.57 -11.33 10.28
N GLU A 89 -15.72 -11.90 11.14
CA GLU A 89 -15.89 -11.89 12.59
C GLU A 89 -15.60 -10.50 13.15
N VAL A 90 -16.42 -10.01 14.09
CA VAL A 90 -16.42 -8.62 14.57
C VAL A 90 -15.11 -8.25 15.26
N ALA A 91 -14.59 -9.10 16.17
CA ALA A 91 -13.36 -8.81 16.90
C ALA A 91 -12.15 -8.82 15.96
N THR A 92 -12.07 -9.81 15.06
CA THR A 92 -11.04 -9.91 14.03
C THR A 92 -11.07 -8.70 13.09
N ARG A 93 -12.26 -8.25 12.68
CA ARG A 93 -12.43 -7.06 11.85
C ARG A 93 -12.05 -5.77 12.59
N ALA A 94 -12.34 -5.68 13.89
CA ALA A 94 -11.90 -4.55 14.70
C ALA A 94 -10.37 -4.48 14.79
N HIS A 95 -9.69 -5.62 15.00
CA HIS A 95 -8.23 -5.71 14.98
C HIS A 95 -7.66 -5.32 13.60
N CYS A 96 -8.25 -5.82 12.51
CA CYS A 96 -7.86 -5.45 11.15
C CYS A 96 -7.92 -3.93 10.95
N ARG A 97 -9.02 -3.27 11.35
CA ARG A 97 -9.15 -1.82 11.28
C ARG A 97 -8.14 -1.09 12.15
N ALA A 98 -7.84 -1.60 13.35
CA ALA A 98 -6.88 -0.99 14.26
C ALA A 98 -5.48 -0.93 13.63
N ILE A 99 -4.96 -2.06 13.11
CA ILE A 99 -3.63 -2.07 12.48
C ILE A 99 -3.60 -1.31 11.16
N CYS A 100 -4.71 -1.26 10.41
CA CYS A 100 -4.83 -0.41 9.21
C CYS A 100 -4.78 1.09 9.58
N GLY A 101 -5.47 1.49 10.65
CA GLY A 101 -5.43 2.85 11.18
C GLY A 101 -4.04 3.23 11.67
N GLU A 102 -3.35 2.32 12.39
CA GLU A 102 -1.96 2.53 12.83
C GLU A 102 -1.01 2.69 11.64
N MET A 103 -1.17 1.88 10.58
CA MET A 103 -0.37 2.02 9.36
C MET A 103 -0.69 3.34 8.62
N HIS A 104 -1.93 3.78 8.63
CA HIS A 104 -2.35 5.01 7.97
C HIS A 104 -1.77 6.26 8.63
N SER A 105 -1.85 6.36 9.95
CA SER A 105 -1.47 7.55 10.71
C SER A 105 -0.04 7.52 11.25
N GLY A 106 0.53 6.33 11.43
CA GLY A 106 1.83 6.11 12.07
C GLY A 106 3.01 5.91 11.11
N PHE A 107 4.13 5.47 11.67
CA PHE A 107 5.34 5.03 10.97
C PHE A 107 5.97 6.10 10.06
N ALA A 108 5.93 7.36 10.52
CA ALA A 108 6.46 8.49 9.76
C ALA A 108 7.99 8.39 9.58
N SER A 109 8.70 7.86 10.59
CA SER A 109 10.15 7.70 10.54
C SER A 109 10.55 6.63 9.52
N LEU A 110 9.83 5.50 9.47
CA LEU A 110 10.03 4.49 8.45
C LEU A 110 9.81 5.07 7.05
N ARG A 111 8.69 5.77 6.85
CA ARG A 111 8.33 6.32 5.53
C ARG A 111 9.31 7.36 5.02
N GLY A 112 9.85 8.18 5.92
CA GLY A 112 10.84 9.21 5.58
C GLY A 112 12.25 8.66 5.38
N SER A 113 12.63 7.60 6.12
CA SER A 113 13.98 7.03 6.05
C SER A 113 14.14 5.94 5.00
N LEU A 114 13.06 5.20 4.70
CA LEU A 114 13.02 4.11 3.72
C LEU A 114 11.88 4.41 2.73
N PRO A 115 12.02 5.36 1.81
CA PRO A 115 11.00 5.65 0.80
C PRO A 115 10.71 4.41 -0.06
N MET A 116 9.47 4.29 -0.56
CA MET A 116 9.15 3.20 -1.48
C MET A 116 9.87 3.46 -2.81
N ASN A 117 10.68 2.50 -3.22
CA ASN A 117 11.34 2.45 -4.52
C ASN A 117 11.42 0.99 -4.98
N ILE A 118 10.52 0.59 -5.88
CA ILE A 118 10.42 -0.80 -6.34
C ILE A 118 11.57 -1.18 -7.28
N LYS A 119 12.14 -0.22 -8.00
CA LYS A 119 13.29 -0.44 -8.88
C LYS A 119 14.60 -0.55 -8.08
N GLY A 120 14.66 0.11 -6.93
CA GLY A 120 15.87 0.21 -6.10
C GLY A 120 16.17 -1.06 -5.30
N HIS A 121 17.46 -1.28 -5.04
CA HIS A 121 17.93 -2.25 -4.07
C HIS A 121 19.18 -1.69 -3.39
N PHE A 122 19.09 -1.41 -2.10
CA PHE A 122 20.13 -0.73 -1.31
C PHE A 122 20.66 -1.67 -0.22
N PRO A 123 21.55 -2.61 -0.56
CA PRO A 123 22.10 -3.56 0.39
C PRO A 123 22.96 -2.84 1.44
N LYS A 124 22.87 -3.28 2.69
CA LYS A 124 23.61 -2.70 3.83
C LYS A 124 23.19 -1.26 4.18
N PHE A 125 21.99 -0.84 3.78
CA PHE A 125 21.46 0.46 4.15
C PHE A 125 21.42 0.60 5.67
N LYS A 126 21.96 1.72 6.19
CA LYS A 126 21.99 1.97 7.63
C LYS A 126 20.66 2.57 8.09
N VAL A 127 19.85 1.75 8.74
CA VAL A 127 18.58 2.21 9.32
C VAL A 127 18.83 3.07 10.55
N TRP A 128 18.21 4.25 10.60
CA TRP A 128 18.27 5.14 11.74
C TRP A 128 17.40 4.64 12.91
N SER A 129 17.78 4.95 14.14
CA SER A 129 17.13 4.42 15.34
C SER A 129 15.62 4.65 15.43
N ARG A 130 15.14 5.79 14.93
CA ARG A 130 13.69 6.08 14.89
C ARG A 130 12.95 5.20 13.87
N ALA A 131 13.54 4.98 12.71
CA ALA A 131 12.98 4.07 11.72
C ALA A 131 13.05 2.62 12.19
N GLN A 132 14.09 2.25 12.95
CA GLN A 132 14.18 0.93 13.56
C GLN A 132 13.02 0.67 14.54
N ALA A 133 12.63 1.64 15.35
CA ALA A 133 11.49 1.50 16.25
C ALA A 133 10.17 1.26 15.49
N ASP A 134 9.98 1.95 14.36
CA ASP A 134 8.83 1.71 13.47
C ASP A 134 8.87 0.29 12.87
N ILE A 135 10.05 -0.18 12.44
CA ILE A 135 10.26 -1.54 11.93
C ILE A 135 9.90 -2.58 12.98
N ASP A 136 10.45 -2.43 14.20
CA ASP A 136 10.21 -3.35 15.31
C ASP A 136 8.72 -3.45 15.65
N ARG A 137 8.02 -2.31 15.64
CA ARG A 137 6.56 -2.28 15.86
C ARG A 137 5.80 -3.00 14.74
N ILE A 138 6.16 -2.79 13.49
CA ILE A 138 5.53 -3.46 12.34
C ILE A 138 5.78 -4.96 12.40
N VAL A 139 7.00 -5.40 12.68
CA VAL A 139 7.34 -6.81 12.83
C VAL A 139 6.51 -7.46 13.95
N SER A 140 6.37 -6.77 15.10
CA SER A 140 5.51 -7.24 16.19
C SER A 140 4.05 -7.40 15.77
N ILE A 141 3.49 -6.45 15.02
CA ILE A 141 2.12 -6.55 14.48
C ILE A 141 1.99 -7.76 13.55
N TRP A 142 2.95 -7.96 12.64
CA TRP A 142 2.91 -9.07 11.71
C TRP A 142 3.01 -10.42 12.43
N GLN A 143 3.94 -10.56 13.39
CA GLN A 143 4.10 -11.77 14.20
C GLN A 143 2.82 -12.10 14.94
N GLU A 144 2.20 -11.12 15.61
CA GLU A 144 0.93 -11.30 16.33
C GLU A 144 -0.20 -11.78 15.39
N CYS A 145 -0.37 -11.11 14.25
CA CYS A 145 -1.41 -11.47 13.29
C CYS A 145 -1.18 -12.86 12.70
N LEU A 146 0.04 -13.17 12.25
CA LEU A 146 0.37 -14.46 11.66
C LEU A 146 0.20 -15.61 12.66
N ALA A 147 0.60 -15.41 13.91
CA ALA A 147 0.42 -16.40 14.97
C ALA A 147 -1.06 -16.60 15.32
N THR A 148 -1.83 -15.51 15.38
CA THR A 148 -3.24 -15.56 15.79
C THR A 148 -4.16 -16.11 14.71
N TYR A 149 -3.94 -15.73 13.44
CA TYR A 149 -4.85 -16.01 12.32
C TYR A 149 -4.34 -17.07 11.36
N GLY A 150 -3.10 -17.56 11.52
CA GLY A 150 -2.57 -18.75 10.85
C GLY A 150 -2.07 -18.53 9.42
N GLY A 151 -1.81 -17.29 9.00
CA GLY A 151 -1.16 -17.00 7.71
C GLY A 151 -1.74 -17.69 6.46
N PRO A 152 -1.19 -17.51 5.27
CA PRO A 152 0.03 -16.74 4.93
C PRO A 152 -0.16 -15.22 4.89
N TYR A 153 -1.38 -14.72 5.07
CA TYR A 153 -1.70 -13.28 5.14
C TYR A 153 -2.04 -12.88 6.58
N LEU A 154 -2.09 -11.59 6.87
CA LEU A 154 -2.23 -11.08 8.23
C LEU A 154 -3.51 -11.56 8.95
N PHE A 155 -4.59 -11.81 8.20
CA PHE A 155 -5.86 -12.29 8.75
C PHE A 155 -6.31 -13.63 8.16
N GLY A 156 -5.36 -14.51 7.85
CA GLY A 156 -5.64 -15.88 7.45
C GLY A 156 -5.21 -16.24 6.02
N LYS A 157 -6.06 -17.00 5.31
CA LYS A 157 -5.67 -17.66 4.05
C LYS A 157 -5.83 -16.79 2.80
N THR A 158 -6.57 -15.69 2.89
CA THR A 158 -6.85 -14.78 1.76
C THR A 158 -6.41 -13.37 2.11
N PRO A 159 -5.82 -12.64 1.15
CA PRO A 159 -5.42 -11.26 1.42
C PRO A 159 -6.64 -10.38 1.67
N CYS A 160 -6.48 -9.39 2.54
CA CYS A 160 -7.51 -8.44 2.93
C CYS A 160 -6.99 -6.99 2.90
N VAL A 161 -7.76 -6.04 3.39
CA VAL A 161 -7.37 -4.62 3.46
C VAL A 161 -6.05 -4.43 4.21
N ALA A 162 -5.81 -5.18 5.30
CA ALA A 162 -4.56 -5.07 6.04
C ALA A 162 -3.34 -5.41 5.17
N ASP A 163 -3.44 -6.44 4.34
CA ASP A 163 -2.35 -6.83 3.44
C ASP A 163 -2.10 -5.75 2.38
N ALA A 164 -3.15 -5.11 1.86
CA ALA A 164 -3.01 -3.97 0.97
C ALA A 164 -2.33 -2.78 1.67
N MET A 165 -2.68 -2.52 2.94
CA MET A 165 -2.09 -1.43 3.73
C MET A 165 -0.60 -1.66 4.02
N TYR A 166 -0.19 -2.91 4.26
CA TYR A 166 1.20 -3.25 4.58
C TYR A 166 2.05 -3.63 3.34
N ALA A 167 1.47 -3.85 2.16
CA ALA A 167 2.22 -4.17 0.94
C ALA A 167 3.35 -3.18 0.60
N PRO A 168 3.19 -1.84 0.72
CA PRO A 168 4.31 -0.91 0.53
C PRO A 168 5.42 -1.04 1.58
N VAL A 169 5.12 -1.57 2.76
CA VAL A 169 6.16 -1.86 3.77
C VAL A 169 6.96 -3.09 3.35
N VAL A 170 6.27 -4.10 2.82
CA VAL A 170 6.94 -5.28 2.25
C VAL A 170 7.94 -4.87 1.17
N THR A 171 7.54 -3.99 0.23
CA THR A 171 8.47 -3.52 -0.82
C THR A 171 9.66 -2.78 -0.23
N ARG A 172 9.44 -1.89 0.77
CA ARG A 172 10.54 -1.21 1.46
C ARG A 172 11.50 -2.17 2.14
N PHE A 173 10.98 -3.16 2.87
CA PHE A 173 11.82 -4.12 3.57
C PHE A 173 12.71 -4.93 2.60
N LEU A 174 12.21 -5.22 1.41
CA LEU A 174 13.00 -5.87 0.36
C LEU A 174 13.99 -4.93 -0.31
N THR A 175 13.60 -3.66 -0.57
CA THR A 175 14.48 -2.65 -1.17
C THR A 175 15.70 -2.36 -0.30
N TYR A 176 15.53 -2.33 1.04
CA TYR A 176 16.58 -1.94 1.99
C TYR A 176 17.18 -3.13 2.78
N ASP A 177 16.92 -4.36 2.36
CA ASP A 177 17.41 -5.60 3.00
C ASP A 177 17.16 -5.64 4.52
N VAL A 178 15.96 -5.25 4.95
CA VAL A 178 15.60 -5.28 6.37
C VAL A 178 15.59 -6.72 6.87
N ALA A 179 16.37 -6.99 7.93
CA ALA A 179 16.44 -8.31 8.52
C ALA A 179 15.11 -8.69 9.20
N LEU A 180 14.52 -9.82 8.81
CA LEU A 180 13.24 -10.32 9.29
C LEU A 180 13.39 -11.75 9.84
N ASP A 181 12.54 -12.10 10.80
CA ASP A 181 12.35 -13.49 11.18
C ASP A 181 11.69 -14.30 10.06
N THR A 182 11.72 -15.63 10.21
CA THR A 182 11.22 -16.57 9.19
C THR A 182 9.75 -16.35 8.84
N ALA A 183 8.89 -16.03 9.83
CA ALA A 183 7.45 -15.85 9.60
C ALA A 183 7.17 -14.54 8.82
N CYS A 184 7.81 -13.45 9.22
CA CYS A 184 7.69 -12.16 8.53
C CYS A 184 8.31 -12.20 7.12
N ALA A 185 9.42 -12.91 6.94
CA ALA A 185 10.03 -13.12 5.62
C ALA A 185 9.09 -13.93 4.70
N ALA A 186 8.45 -15.00 5.21
CA ALA A 186 7.48 -15.79 4.47
C ALA A 186 6.22 -14.96 4.11
N TYR A 187 5.77 -14.08 4.99
CA TYR A 187 4.71 -13.12 4.70
C TYR A 187 5.08 -12.20 3.54
N CYS A 188 6.28 -11.62 3.55
CA CYS A 188 6.76 -10.80 2.45
C CYS A 188 6.75 -11.56 1.11
N GLN A 189 7.20 -12.82 1.12
CA GLN A 189 7.13 -13.68 -0.08
C GLN A 189 5.69 -13.91 -0.53
N SER A 190 4.77 -14.13 0.39
CA SER A 190 3.34 -14.33 0.08
C SER A 190 2.71 -13.10 -0.57
N ILE A 191 3.01 -11.91 -0.06
CA ILE A 191 2.54 -10.64 -0.66
C ILE A 191 3.14 -10.47 -2.07
N MET A 192 4.43 -10.64 -2.24
CA MET A 192 5.08 -10.48 -3.55
C MET A 192 4.66 -11.54 -4.57
N ALA A 193 4.19 -12.69 -4.12
CA ALA A 193 3.65 -13.76 -4.99
C ALA A 193 2.25 -13.46 -5.54
N LEU A 194 1.51 -12.52 -4.95
CA LEU A 194 0.17 -12.15 -5.42
C LEU A 194 0.19 -11.71 -6.89
N PRO A 195 -0.75 -12.18 -7.73
CA PRO A 195 -0.84 -11.74 -9.13
C PRO A 195 -0.90 -10.21 -9.26
N ALA A 196 -1.67 -9.54 -8.40
CA ALA A 196 -1.78 -8.08 -8.37
C ALA A 196 -0.43 -7.41 -8.05
N MET A 197 0.34 -7.92 -7.10
CA MET A 197 1.68 -7.38 -6.80
C MET A 197 2.65 -7.58 -7.97
N LYS A 198 2.62 -8.73 -8.64
CA LYS A 198 3.45 -8.98 -9.83
C LYS A 198 3.11 -8.02 -10.96
N GLU A 199 1.82 -7.76 -11.19
CA GLU A 199 1.33 -6.79 -12.18
C GLU A 199 1.85 -5.39 -11.84
N TRP A 200 1.68 -4.95 -10.58
CA TRP A 200 2.15 -3.65 -10.12
C TRP A 200 3.67 -3.48 -10.27
N VAL A 201 4.44 -4.45 -9.79
CA VAL A 201 5.93 -4.42 -9.87
C VAL A 201 6.42 -4.40 -11.31
N THR A 202 5.76 -5.18 -12.19
CA THR A 202 6.11 -5.17 -13.62
C THR A 202 5.88 -3.79 -14.24
N ALA A 203 4.75 -3.17 -13.95
CA ALA A 203 4.43 -1.83 -14.43
C ALA A 203 5.37 -0.76 -13.84
N ALA A 204 5.68 -0.84 -12.52
CA ALA A 204 6.62 0.06 -11.88
C ALA A 204 8.01 0.04 -12.53
N LYS A 205 8.50 -1.15 -12.89
CA LYS A 205 9.79 -1.31 -13.58
C LYS A 205 9.81 -0.75 -15.01
N GLN A 206 8.65 -0.51 -15.60
CA GLN A 206 8.52 0.06 -16.93
C GLN A 206 8.34 1.59 -16.91
N GLU A 207 8.12 2.19 -15.73
CA GLU A 207 8.07 3.64 -15.62
C GLU A 207 9.40 4.25 -16.05
N PRO A 208 9.41 5.27 -16.96
CA PRO A 208 10.63 5.84 -17.47
C PRO A 208 11.34 6.76 -16.46
N GLU A 209 10.61 7.26 -15.49
CA GLU A 209 11.07 8.33 -14.60
C GLU A 209 11.73 7.73 -13.35
N ASP A 210 12.90 8.27 -13.03
CA ASP A 210 13.53 8.18 -11.74
C ASP A 210 13.42 9.56 -11.07
N ILE A 211 13.10 9.60 -9.78
CA ILE A 211 13.02 10.84 -9.01
C ILE A 211 14.31 10.94 -8.22
N ASP A 212 15.22 11.78 -8.66
CA ASP A 212 16.58 11.93 -8.10
C ASP A 212 16.56 12.15 -6.58
N GLU A 213 15.56 12.89 -6.05
CA GLU A 213 15.42 13.12 -4.61
C GLU A 213 15.01 11.87 -3.81
N LEU A 214 14.42 10.87 -4.48
CA LEU A 214 14.04 9.58 -3.86
C LEU A 214 15.02 8.45 -4.19
N ASP A 215 15.89 8.67 -5.17
CA ASP A 215 16.99 7.78 -5.52
C ASP A 215 18.32 8.23 -4.88
N ALA A 216 18.31 9.35 -4.16
CA ALA A 216 19.49 9.86 -3.49
C ALA A 216 20.08 8.81 -2.54
N GLU A 217 21.32 8.47 -2.75
CA GLU A 217 22.14 7.72 -1.80
C GLU A 217 22.35 8.58 -0.54
N PHE A 218 21.91 8.07 0.60
CA PHE A 218 22.16 8.68 1.91
C PHE A 218 23.44 8.11 2.52
#